data_3631d91421e7c81bca62c9973efb980b
#
_entry.id   3631d91421e7c81bca62c9973efb980b
#
_cell.length_a   1.000
_cell.length_b   1.000
_cell.length_c   1.000
_cell.angle_alpha   90.00
_cell.angle_beta   90.00
_cell.angle_gamma   90.00
#
_symmetry.space_group_name_H-M   'P 1'
#
loop_
_entity.id
_entity.type
_entity.pdbx_description
1 polymer ?
#
loop_
_entity_poly.entity_id
_entity_poly.type
_entity_poly.pdbx_seq_one_letter_code
_entity_poly.pdbx_strand_id
1 'polypeptide(L)'
;QFIIPHDFSHIPYPKISGKYLPMEDIGGDFFDVYKINEDKTALVIADVTGHGIPAALIVTMAKMIFSVYSSVTESPKELLSSVNKDVYKFMFDGQYFSAFYALYDNKKKILKFSNAGHTLPLLYRSSSGKILSLDTNSGFFVGIMEESFYEEKAIKKYF
;
A
#
# COMPACT_ATOMS: atom_id res chain seq x y z
N GLN A 1 -15.13 8.11 -10.21
CA GLN A 1 -15.36 7.12 -9.12
C GLN A 1 -14.62 5.79 -9.31
N PHE A 2 -13.71 5.68 -10.31
CA PHE A 2 -12.94 4.45 -10.57
C PHE A 2 -11.64 4.35 -9.78
N ILE A 3 -11.22 5.42 -9.09
CA ILE A 3 -9.89 5.49 -8.47
C ILE A 3 -9.87 4.89 -7.07
N ILE A 4 -10.98 4.96 -6.32
CA ILE A 4 -11.06 4.45 -4.95
C ILE A 4 -12.10 3.34 -4.85
N PRO A 5 -11.77 2.18 -4.28
CA PRO A 5 -12.73 1.10 -4.11
C PRO A 5 -13.78 1.46 -3.05
N HIS A 6 -15.04 1.16 -3.33
CA HIS A 6 -16.17 1.41 -2.43
C HIS A 6 -16.81 0.13 -1.90
N ASP A 7 -16.53 -1.00 -2.54
CA ASP A 7 -17.07 -2.31 -2.17
C ASP A 7 -15.95 -3.32 -1.96
N PHE A 8 -15.91 -3.90 -0.77
CA PHE A 8 -14.98 -4.94 -0.36
C PHE A 8 -15.66 -6.28 -0.12
N SER A 9 -16.94 -6.45 -0.51
CA SER A 9 -17.73 -7.67 -0.28
C SER A 9 -17.12 -8.92 -0.94
N HIS A 10 -16.34 -8.72 -2.02
CA HIS A 10 -15.62 -9.77 -2.72
C HIS A 10 -14.37 -10.27 -2.00
N ILE A 11 -13.95 -9.57 -0.90
CA ILE A 11 -12.80 -9.93 -0.09
C ILE A 11 -13.28 -10.77 1.11
N PRO A 12 -12.98 -12.07 1.15
CA PRO A 12 -13.47 -12.92 2.23
C PRO A 12 -12.77 -12.62 3.57
N TYR A 13 -11.48 -12.30 3.52
CA TYR A 13 -10.65 -12.00 4.71
C TYR A 13 -9.47 -11.08 4.33
N PRO A 14 -9.07 -10.15 5.25
CA PRO A 14 -9.79 -9.75 6.47
C PRO A 14 -11.07 -8.97 6.13
N LYS A 15 -11.94 -8.71 7.10
CA LYS A 15 -13.02 -7.74 6.90
C LYS A 15 -12.41 -6.35 6.76
N ILE A 16 -12.76 -5.65 5.71
CA ILE A 16 -12.21 -4.35 5.35
C ILE A 16 -13.33 -3.33 5.29
N SER A 17 -13.04 -2.13 5.78
CA SER A 17 -13.84 -0.94 5.50
C SER A 17 -12.90 0.21 5.19
N GLY A 18 -13.29 1.09 4.29
CA GLY A 18 -12.52 2.26 3.89
C GLY A 18 -13.42 3.49 3.77
N LYS A 19 -12.85 4.65 4.08
CA LYS A 19 -13.51 5.93 3.85
C LYS A 19 -12.50 6.88 3.22
N TYR A 20 -12.91 7.56 2.16
CA TYR A 20 -12.12 8.55 1.44
C TYR A 20 -12.85 9.89 1.43
N LEU A 21 -12.15 10.94 1.86
CA LEU A 21 -12.66 12.31 1.88
C LEU A 21 -11.62 13.20 1.21
N PRO A 22 -11.67 13.37 -0.12
CA PRO A 22 -10.73 14.23 -0.82
C PRO A 22 -11.00 15.70 -0.51
N MET A 23 -9.94 16.53 -0.55
CA MET A 23 -10.08 17.98 -0.44
C MET A 23 -10.69 18.62 -1.68
N GLU A 24 -10.41 18.03 -2.85
CA GLU A 24 -10.90 18.46 -4.17
C GLU A 24 -11.54 17.27 -4.89
N ASP A 25 -12.13 17.49 -6.06
CA ASP A 25 -12.76 16.43 -6.85
C ASP A 25 -11.79 15.28 -7.20
N ILE A 26 -10.48 15.58 -7.25
CA ILE A 26 -9.40 14.63 -7.56
C ILE A 26 -8.24 14.88 -6.60
N GLY A 27 -7.92 13.88 -5.75
CA GLY A 27 -6.82 13.92 -4.80
C GLY A 27 -5.60 13.09 -5.23
N GLY A 28 -4.47 13.31 -4.55
CA GLY A 28 -3.25 12.52 -4.66
C GLY A 28 -3.26 11.24 -3.81
N ASP A 29 -4.12 11.20 -2.79
CA ASP A 29 -4.28 10.04 -1.94
C ASP A 29 -5.01 8.90 -2.64
N PHE A 30 -4.58 7.66 -2.40
CA PHE A 30 -5.36 6.49 -2.78
C PHE A 30 -5.14 5.32 -1.83
N PHE A 31 -6.09 4.42 -1.81
CA PHE A 31 -5.91 3.07 -1.26
C PHE A 31 -6.52 2.05 -2.22
N ASP A 32 -6.06 0.81 -2.11
CA ASP A 32 -6.62 -0.29 -2.86
C ASP A 32 -6.49 -1.62 -2.11
N VAL A 33 -7.28 -2.60 -2.55
CA VAL A 33 -7.32 -3.94 -1.97
C VAL A 33 -7.31 -4.97 -3.11
N TYR A 34 -6.35 -5.89 -3.05
CA TYR A 34 -6.19 -6.92 -4.08
C TYR A 34 -6.45 -8.29 -3.49
N LYS A 35 -7.45 -9.00 -4.01
CA LYS A 35 -7.64 -10.43 -3.73
C LYS A 35 -6.59 -11.20 -4.51
N ILE A 36 -5.58 -11.71 -3.83
CA ILE A 36 -4.50 -12.49 -4.45
C ILE A 36 -4.99 -13.94 -4.71
N ASN A 37 -5.64 -14.51 -3.73
CA ASN A 37 -6.35 -15.80 -3.82
C ASN A 37 -7.36 -15.92 -2.66
N GLU A 38 -7.91 -17.11 -2.41
CA GLU A 38 -8.92 -17.31 -1.35
C GLU A 38 -8.38 -17.07 0.07
N ASP A 39 -7.07 -17.24 0.27
CA ASP A 39 -6.44 -17.09 1.58
C ASP A 39 -5.64 -15.79 1.75
N LYS A 40 -5.33 -15.07 0.65
CA LYS A 40 -4.42 -13.94 0.68
C LYS A 40 -5.04 -12.67 0.11
N THR A 41 -4.90 -11.61 0.87
CA THR A 41 -5.36 -10.27 0.49
C THR A 41 -4.23 -9.27 0.68
N ALA A 42 -4.00 -8.45 -0.31
CA ALA A 42 -3.07 -7.34 -0.23
C ALA A 42 -3.81 -6.01 -0.09
N LEU A 43 -3.15 -5.06 0.58
CA LEU A 43 -3.64 -3.71 0.84
C LEU A 43 -2.54 -2.71 0.50
N VAL A 44 -2.91 -1.62 -0.12
CA VAL A 44 -2.05 -0.46 -0.31
C VAL A 44 -2.75 0.80 0.16
N ILE A 45 -2.00 1.70 0.78
CA ILE A 45 -2.38 3.09 1.01
C ILE A 45 -1.19 3.96 0.63
N ALA A 46 -1.44 5.05 -0.07
CA ALA A 46 -0.40 5.91 -0.62
C ALA A 46 -0.88 7.35 -0.73
N ASP A 47 0.08 8.29 -0.69
CA ASP A 47 -0.14 9.72 -0.82
C ASP A 47 0.88 10.29 -1.81
N VAL A 48 0.38 10.77 -2.95
CA VAL A 48 1.16 11.34 -4.06
C VAL A 48 1.36 12.83 -3.84
N THR A 49 2.58 13.31 -4.02
CA THR A 49 2.89 14.74 -3.95
C THR A 49 2.13 15.55 -4.99
N GLY A 50 1.60 16.70 -4.56
CA GLY A 50 0.83 17.61 -5.41
C GLY A 50 -0.68 17.32 -5.38
N HIS A 51 -1.41 17.99 -6.24
CA HIS A 51 -2.87 17.88 -6.31
C HIS A 51 -3.38 18.05 -7.75
N GLY A 52 -4.66 17.78 -7.94
CA GLY A 52 -5.32 17.95 -9.25
C GLY A 52 -4.89 16.89 -10.28
N ILE A 53 -5.00 17.25 -11.56
CA ILE A 53 -4.83 16.32 -12.69
C ILE A 53 -3.45 15.63 -12.72
N PRO A 54 -2.32 16.32 -12.49
CA PRO A 54 -1.01 15.64 -12.50
C PRO A 54 -0.93 14.54 -11.43
N ALA A 55 -1.36 14.80 -10.20
CA ALA A 55 -1.38 13.82 -9.14
C ALA A 55 -2.30 12.63 -9.46
N ALA A 56 -3.48 12.89 -10.03
CA ALA A 56 -4.43 11.85 -10.44
C ALA A 56 -3.88 10.90 -11.51
N LEU A 57 -3.08 11.40 -12.44
CA LEU A 57 -2.40 10.58 -13.45
C LEU A 57 -1.39 9.64 -12.78
N ILE A 58 -0.61 10.14 -11.81
CA ILE A 58 0.33 9.33 -11.03
C ILE A 58 -0.43 8.28 -10.21
N VAL A 59 -1.51 8.66 -9.53
CA VAL A 59 -2.37 7.72 -8.79
C VAL A 59 -2.84 6.58 -9.71
N THR A 60 -3.34 6.92 -10.90
CA THR A 60 -3.83 5.92 -11.86
C THR A 60 -2.72 4.95 -12.28
N MET A 61 -1.55 5.49 -12.64
CA MET A 61 -0.38 4.71 -13.00
C MET A 61 0.09 3.82 -11.84
N ALA A 62 0.23 4.39 -10.64
CA ALA A 62 0.66 3.67 -9.46
C ALA A 62 -0.29 2.51 -9.14
N LYS A 63 -1.60 2.72 -9.17
CA LYS A 63 -2.60 1.65 -8.95
C LYS A 63 -2.46 0.51 -9.95
N MET A 64 -2.25 0.81 -11.23
CA MET A 64 -2.03 -0.21 -12.25
C MET A 64 -0.77 -1.04 -11.94
N ILE A 65 0.33 -0.38 -11.59
CA ILE A 65 1.61 -1.02 -11.28
C ILE A 65 1.48 -1.88 -10.00
N PHE A 66 0.86 -1.35 -8.94
CA PHE A 66 0.58 -2.11 -7.71
C PHE A 66 -0.28 -3.34 -8.00
N SER A 67 -1.32 -3.23 -8.83
CA SER A 67 -2.18 -4.35 -9.21
C SER A 67 -1.39 -5.47 -9.91
N VAL A 68 -0.50 -5.11 -10.84
CA VAL A 68 0.36 -6.08 -11.54
C VAL A 68 1.27 -6.79 -10.56
N TYR A 69 2.06 -6.03 -9.77
CA TYR A 69 3.04 -6.64 -8.86
C TYR A 69 2.42 -7.38 -7.69
N SER A 70 1.21 -7.02 -7.26
CA SER A 70 0.46 -7.77 -6.25
C SER A 70 0.14 -9.19 -6.68
N SER A 71 0.06 -9.46 -7.99
CA SER A 71 -0.15 -10.82 -8.54
C SER A 71 1.16 -11.58 -8.79
N VAL A 72 2.30 -10.90 -8.79
CA VAL A 72 3.61 -11.47 -9.15
C VAL A 72 4.43 -11.89 -7.93
N THR A 73 4.41 -11.11 -6.85
CA THR A 73 5.22 -11.39 -5.66
C THR A 73 4.41 -11.36 -4.36
N GLU A 74 4.80 -12.22 -3.41
CA GLU A 74 4.26 -12.25 -2.04
C GLU A 74 5.18 -11.52 -1.04
N SER A 75 6.20 -10.81 -1.52
CA SER A 75 7.12 -10.03 -0.70
C SER A 75 6.81 -8.54 -0.83
N PRO A 76 6.26 -7.88 0.22
CA PRO A 76 6.04 -6.44 0.23
C PRO A 76 7.27 -5.60 -0.13
N LYS A 77 8.47 -5.98 0.32
CA LYS A 77 9.70 -5.25 -0.03
C LYS A 77 10.05 -5.34 -1.52
N GLU A 78 9.92 -6.56 -2.11
CA GLU A 78 10.19 -6.77 -3.53
C GLU A 78 9.16 -6.03 -4.39
N LEU A 79 7.90 -6.03 -3.95
CA LEU A 79 6.84 -5.30 -4.61
C LEU A 79 7.16 -3.80 -4.64
N LEU A 80 7.45 -3.18 -3.48
CA LEU A 80 7.78 -1.76 -3.43
C LEU A 80 9.02 -1.41 -4.25
N SER A 81 10.04 -2.27 -4.26
CA SER A 81 11.24 -2.07 -5.09
C SER A 81 10.90 -2.11 -6.59
N SER A 82 10.04 -3.03 -7.01
CA SER A 82 9.59 -3.14 -8.41
C SER A 82 8.72 -1.96 -8.82
N VAL A 83 7.78 -1.58 -7.94
CA VAL A 83 6.95 -0.39 -8.14
C VAL A 83 7.81 0.86 -8.27
N ASN A 84 8.78 1.05 -7.38
CA ASN A 84 9.70 2.19 -7.43
C ASN A 84 10.46 2.25 -8.75
N LYS A 85 11.05 1.12 -9.19
CA LYS A 85 11.82 1.04 -10.43
C LYS A 85 11.02 1.42 -11.66
N ASP A 86 9.75 0.99 -11.72
CA ASP A 86 8.90 1.30 -12.87
C ASP A 86 8.33 2.71 -12.79
N VAL A 87 7.89 3.14 -11.62
CA VAL A 87 7.35 4.48 -11.39
C VAL A 87 8.41 5.56 -11.64
N TYR A 88 9.64 5.36 -11.16
CA TYR A 88 10.74 6.32 -11.31
C TYR A 88 10.96 6.78 -12.77
N LYS A 89 10.76 5.87 -13.74
CA LYS A 89 10.90 6.18 -15.17
C LYS A 89 9.90 7.20 -15.71
N PHE A 90 8.78 7.36 -15.01
CA PHE A 90 7.66 8.20 -15.44
C PHE A 90 7.44 9.41 -14.52
N MET A 91 8.20 9.51 -13.41
CA MET A 91 8.11 10.66 -12.53
C MET A 91 8.78 11.87 -13.14
N PHE A 92 8.11 13.00 -13.03
CA PHE A 92 8.69 14.31 -13.34
C PHE A 92 9.49 14.80 -12.15
N ASP A 93 10.42 15.73 -12.38
CA ASP A 93 11.25 16.32 -11.32
C ASP A 93 10.42 16.81 -10.13
N GLY A 94 10.78 16.32 -8.95
CA GLY A 94 10.13 16.68 -7.69
C GLY A 94 8.83 15.93 -7.37
N GLN A 95 8.41 14.97 -8.20
CA GLN A 95 7.26 14.13 -7.91
C GLN A 95 7.70 12.81 -7.25
N TYR A 96 6.98 12.41 -6.24
CA TYR A 96 7.15 11.15 -5.52
C TYR A 96 5.87 10.84 -4.75
N PHE A 97 5.79 9.68 -4.14
CA PHE A 97 4.70 9.36 -3.22
C PHE A 97 5.15 8.48 -2.06
N SER A 98 4.46 8.60 -0.95
CA SER A 98 4.58 7.66 0.15
C SER A 98 3.66 6.48 -0.08
N ALA A 99 4.06 5.29 0.37
CA ALA A 99 3.21 4.10 0.27
C ALA A 99 3.45 3.14 1.44
N PHE A 100 2.37 2.55 1.94
CA PHE A 100 2.41 1.38 2.79
C PHE A 100 1.73 0.22 2.07
N TYR A 101 2.41 -0.91 1.98
CA TYR A 101 1.86 -2.12 1.37
C TYR A 101 1.90 -3.27 2.37
N ALA A 102 0.80 -4.01 2.45
CA ALA A 102 0.67 -5.16 3.33
C ALA A 102 0.02 -6.35 2.62
N LEU A 103 0.50 -7.55 2.93
CA LEU A 103 -0.07 -8.82 2.49
C LEU A 103 -0.51 -9.63 3.72
N TYR A 104 -1.80 -9.90 3.81
CA TYR A 104 -2.38 -10.75 4.83
C TYR A 104 -2.59 -12.16 4.30
N ASP A 105 -2.01 -13.15 4.98
CA ASP A 105 -2.24 -14.57 4.75
C ASP A 105 -3.17 -15.09 5.84
N ASN A 106 -4.44 -15.33 5.47
CA ASN A 106 -5.47 -15.79 6.40
C ASN A 106 -5.23 -17.22 6.89
N LYS A 107 -4.64 -18.08 6.06
CA LYS A 107 -4.32 -19.47 6.44
C LYS A 107 -3.20 -19.52 7.46
N LYS A 108 -2.14 -18.77 7.24
CA LYS A 108 -0.98 -18.70 8.17
C LYS A 108 -1.19 -17.72 9.32
N LYS A 109 -2.21 -16.83 9.24
CA LYS A 109 -2.45 -15.73 10.18
C LYS A 109 -1.23 -14.81 10.30
N ILE A 110 -0.62 -14.50 9.16
CA ILE A 110 0.56 -13.64 9.06
C ILE A 110 0.20 -12.40 8.27
N LEU A 111 0.58 -11.24 8.79
CA LEU A 111 0.61 -9.97 8.09
C LEU A 111 2.06 -9.63 7.77
N LYS A 112 2.43 -9.62 6.50
CA LYS A 112 3.69 -9.06 6.02
C LYS A 112 3.45 -7.64 5.57
N PHE A 113 4.42 -6.74 5.76
CA PHE A 113 4.29 -5.36 5.31
C PHE A 113 5.64 -4.72 5.05
N SER A 114 5.60 -3.65 4.25
CA SER A 114 6.71 -2.77 3.95
C SER A 114 6.21 -1.34 3.85
N ASN A 115 7.06 -0.37 4.19
CA ASN A 115 6.72 1.05 4.22
C ASN A 115 7.72 1.85 3.39
N ALA A 116 7.21 2.69 2.50
CA ALA A 116 7.94 3.63 1.67
C ALA A 116 7.62 5.08 2.13
N GLY A 117 8.07 5.45 3.32
CA GLY A 117 7.89 6.81 3.86
C GLY A 117 6.47 7.21 4.22
N HIS A 118 5.53 6.27 4.28
CA HIS A 118 4.13 6.57 4.61
C HIS A 118 3.91 6.64 6.12
N THR A 119 2.86 7.35 6.53
CA THR A 119 2.41 7.40 7.93
C THR A 119 2.23 5.99 8.48
N LEU A 120 2.75 5.75 9.69
CA LEU A 120 2.78 4.40 10.28
C LEU A 120 1.37 3.91 10.60
N PRO A 121 0.91 2.80 10.02
CA PRO A 121 -0.33 2.17 10.40
C PRO A 121 -0.29 1.63 11.82
N LEU A 122 -1.45 1.58 12.46
CA LEU A 122 -1.60 1.10 13.82
C LEU A 122 -2.26 -0.27 13.85
N LEU A 123 -1.69 -1.18 14.62
CA LEU A 123 -2.27 -2.49 14.92
C LEU A 123 -2.77 -2.51 16.37
N TYR A 124 -4.08 -2.64 16.55
CA TYR A 124 -4.67 -2.87 17.87
C TYR A 124 -4.78 -4.38 18.16
N ARG A 125 -4.19 -4.81 19.27
CA ARG A 125 -4.29 -6.20 19.76
C ARG A 125 -5.37 -6.29 20.84
N SER A 126 -6.53 -6.82 20.50
CA SER A 126 -7.66 -6.97 21.43
C SER A 126 -7.34 -7.84 22.64
N SER A 127 -6.51 -8.88 22.48
CA SER A 127 -6.10 -9.78 23.56
C SER A 127 -5.28 -9.11 24.68
N SER A 128 -4.59 -8.02 24.37
CA SER A 128 -3.73 -7.30 25.34
C SER A 128 -4.06 -5.83 25.48
N GLY A 129 -5.01 -5.29 24.72
CA GLY A 129 -5.35 -3.87 24.68
C GLY A 129 -4.23 -2.97 24.11
N LYS A 130 -3.15 -3.55 23.57
CA LYS A 130 -1.99 -2.79 23.09
C LYS A 130 -2.17 -2.29 21.66
N ILE A 131 -1.67 -1.09 21.41
CA ILE A 131 -1.51 -0.52 20.07
C ILE A 131 -0.03 -0.60 19.69
N LEU A 132 0.26 -1.12 18.50
CA LEU A 132 1.59 -1.24 17.93
C LEU A 132 1.65 -0.46 16.62
N SER A 133 2.70 0.31 16.41
CA SER A 133 2.97 0.92 15.10
C SER A 133 3.62 -0.12 14.17
N LEU A 134 3.15 -0.17 12.93
CA LEU A 134 3.70 -1.05 11.91
C LEU A 134 4.85 -0.32 11.20
N ASP A 135 6.02 -0.35 11.82
CA ASP A 135 7.23 0.31 11.33
C ASP A 135 8.23 -0.71 10.79
N THR A 136 8.85 -0.43 9.63
CA THR A 136 9.94 -1.22 9.04
C THR A 136 11.32 -0.60 9.26
N ASN A 137 11.41 0.57 9.91
CA ASN A 137 12.62 1.34 10.20
C ASN A 137 13.37 1.85 8.95
N SER A 138 12.91 1.57 7.76
CA SER A 138 13.53 2.03 6.50
C SER A 138 12.50 2.13 5.39
N GLY A 139 12.79 2.97 4.41
CA GLY A 139 12.02 3.12 3.19
C GLY A 139 11.95 4.59 2.77
N PHE A 140 12.61 4.90 1.66
CA PHE A 140 12.44 6.18 1.00
C PHE A 140 11.11 6.21 0.26
N PHE A 141 10.60 7.41 -0.02
CA PHE A 141 9.44 7.59 -0.88
C PHE A 141 9.65 6.93 -2.24
N VAL A 142 8.57 6.45 -2.83
CA VAL A 142 8.59 5.87 -4.18
C VAL A 142 8.78 6.98 -5.21
N GLY A 143 9.71 6.77 -6.14
CA GLY A 143 9.97 7.70 -7.25
C GLY A 143 11.04 8.74 -6.99
N ILE A 144 11.63 8.85 -5.77
CA ILE A 144 12.71 9.80 -5.47
C ILE A 144 14.05 9.36 -6.08
N MET A 145 14.37 8.08 -6.00
CA MET A 145 15.63 7.51 -6.49
C MET A 145 15.34 6.28 -7.33
N GLU A 146 16.15 6.06 -8.37
CA GLU A 146 16.00 4.90 -9.23
C GLU A 146 16.12 3.59 -8.46
N GLU A 147 17.12 3.49 -7.59
CA GLU A 147 17.31 2.36 -6.68
C GLU A 147 16.94 2.77 -5.26
N SER A 148 15.88 2.18 -4.74
CA SER A 148 15.44 2.32 -3.36
C SER A 148 15.33 0.96 -2.70
N PHE A 149 15.81 0.88 -1.45
CA PHE A 149 15.74 -0.34 -0.65
C PHE A 149 14.62 -0.23 0.37
N TYR A 150 13.81 -1.29 0.45
CA TYR A 150 12.71 -1.40 1.39
C TYR A 150 12.91 -2.61 2.29
N GLU A 151 12.54 -2.48 3.55
CA GLU A 151 12.53 -3.59 4.51
C GLU A 151 11.13 -4.20 4.60
N GLU A 152 11.09 -5.48 4.90
CA GLU A 152 9.85 -6.21 5.16
C GLU A 152 9.83 -6.69 6.61
N LYS A 153 8.69 -6.53 7.27
CA LYS A 153 8.41 -7.17 8.55
C LYS A 153 7.19 -8.07 8.44
N ALA A 154 7.14 -9.07 9.30
CA ALA A 154 6.02 -9.99 9.42
C ALA A 154 5.52 -10.05 10.86
N ILE A 155 4.21 -10.01 11.04
CA ILE A 155 3.57 -10.16 12.34
C ILE A 155 2.63 -11.35 12.28
N LYS A 156 2.75 -12.23 13.28
CA LYS A 156 1.82 -13.34 13.45
C LYS A 156 0.63 -12.91 14.31
N LYS A 157 -0.59 -13.22 13.88
CA LYS A 157 -1.77 -13.04 14.69
C LYS A 157 -1.75 -14.13 15.77
N TYR A 158 -1.46 -13.74 17.01
CA TYR A 158 -1.74 -14.58 18.17
C TYR A 158 -3.18 -14.27 18.60
N PHE A 159 -3.99 -15.30 18.66
CA PHE A 159 -5.33 -15.23 19.20
C PHE A 159 -5.29 -15.00 20.71
#